data_8cc6a74e0f86437cde4a8aad433ed8c3
#
_entry.id   8cc6a74e0f86437cde4a8aad433ed8c3
#
_cell.length_a   1.000
_cell.length_b   1.000
_cell.length_c   1.000
_cell.angle_alpha   90.00
_cell.angle_beta   90.00
_cell.angle_gamma   90.00
#
_symmetry.space_group_name_H-M   'P 1'
#
loop_
_entity.id
_entity.type
_entity.pdbx_description
1 polymer ?
#
loop_
_entity_poly.entity_id
_entity_poly.type
_entity_poly.pdbx_seq_one_letter_code
_entity_poly.pdbx_strand_id
1 'polypeptide(L)'
;LKAGTLKGSTALLTVTNEEARLCAVLLADAGVRVRLIEGEKKLNFCDLLETRTLLHFLKKRAGAGGLIEKGVWNEARDFVKDRYQGSPWVENVTTVMKAFEGLTPTEHLYLSDFADTVTELKLEETYTAARGLVTVSTMHKAKGREFENVWLLASRTTYPDDEARRVLYVAMTRAKTNLFVHGASGVLSDFTVE
;
A
#
# COMPACT_ATOMS: atom_id res chain seq x y z
N LEU A 1 3.30 -11.85 -16.56
CA LEU A 1 3.12 -12.05 -15.12
C LEU A 1 1.94 -12.99 -14.90
N LYS A 2 2.18 -14.29 -14.71
CA LYS A 2 1.17 -15.18 -14.13
C LYS A 2 1.20 -14.92 -12.62
N ALA A 3 0.36 -14.02 -12.15
CA ALA A 3 0.31 -13.55 -10.76
C ALA A 3 -0.01 -14.65 -9.72
N GLY A 4 -0.29 -15.87 -10.14
CA GLY A 4 -0.71 -16.98 -9.28
C GLY A 4 0.39 -17.84 -8.68
N THR A 5 1.65 -17.65 -9.05
CA THR A 5 2.74 -18.58 -8.68
C THR A 5 3.77 -18.01 -7.69
N LEU A 6 3.83 -16.69 -7.53
CA LEU A 6 4.78 -16.07 -6.60
C LEU A 6 4.15 -15.89 -5.22
N LYS A 7 4.76 -16.49 -4.21
CA LYS A 7 4.36 -16.29 -2.80
C LYS A 7 5.03 -15.02 -2.27
N GLY A 8 4.29 -14.28 -1.43
CA GLY A 8 4.82 -13.10 -0.76
C GLY A 8 4.51 -11.77 -1.46
N SER A 9 5.08 -10.69 -0.91
CA SER A 9 4.92 -9.34 -1.43
C SER A 9 5.63 -9.19 -2.78
N THR A 10 4.94 -8.61 -3.76
CA THR A 10 5.48 -8.43 -5.10
C THR A 10 5.47 -6.95 -5.49
N ALA A 11 6.58 -6.47 -6.02
CA ALA A 11 6.69 -5.12 -6.57
C ALA A 11 7.09 -5.14 -8.04
N LEU A 12 6.56 -4.19 -8.82
CA LEU A 12 7.04 -3.83 -10.14
C LEU A 12 7.61 -2.41 -10.06
N LEU A 13 8.90 -2.27 -10.32
CA LEU A 13 9.64 -1.03 -10.23
C LEU A 13 10.03 -0.53 -11.61
N THR A 14 9.76 0.75 -11.87
CA THR A 14 10.02 1.41 -13.15
C THR A 14 10.96 2.59 -12.98
N VAL A 15 11.45 3.14 -14.06
CA VAL A 15 12.32 4.33 -14.05
C VAL A 15 11.48 5.59 -13.84
N THR A 16 10.36 5.72 -14.55
CA THR A 16 9.52 6.93 -14.56
C THR A 16 8.14 6.71 -13.95
N ASN A 17 7.49 7.80 -13.53
CA ASN A 17 6.10 7.75 -13.06
C ASN A 17 5.12 7.36 -14.17
N GLU A 18 5.39 7.77 -15.40
CA GLU A 18 4.55 7.45 -16.56
C GLU A 18 4.55 5.96 -16.85
N GLU A 19 5.73 5.34 -16.83
CA GLU A 19 5.85 3.88 -16.93
C GLU A 19 5.12 3.16 -15.79
N ALA A 20 5.24 3.67 -14.56
CA ALA A 20 4.55 3.09 -13.42
C ALA A 20 3.02 3.14 -13.61
N ARG A 21 2.48 4.27 -14.09
CA ARG A 21 1.04 4.41 -14.40
C ARG A 21 0.60 3.44 -15.48
N LEU A 22 1.35 3.39 -16.58
CA LEU A 22 1.04 2.49 -17.69
C LEU A 22 1.04 1.03 -17.23
N CYS A 23 2.06 0.61 -16.49
CA CYS A 23 2.15 -0.73 -15.94
C CYS A 23 0.99 -1.05 -14.99
N ALA A 24 0.59 -0.07 -14.17
CA ALA A 24 -0.54 -0.25 -13.25
C ALA A 24 -1.85 -0.48 -14.01
N VAL A 25 -2.11 0.29 -15.07
CA VAL A 25 -3.29 0.12 -15.92
C VAL A 25 -3.28 -1.25 -16.59
N LEU A 26 -2.16 -1.62 -17.25
CA LEU A 26 -2.05 -2.89 -17.97
C LEU A 26 -2.21 -4.11 -17.04
N LEU A 27 -1.68 -4.02 -15.81
CA LEU A 27 -1.87 -5.08 -14.82
C LEU A 27 -3.31 -5.15 -14.32
N ALA A 28 -3.96 -4.01 -14.11
CA ALA A 28 -5.36 -3.95 -13.69
C ALA A 28 -6.28 -4.52 -14.78
N ASP A 29 -6.06 -4.17 -16.05
CA ASP A 29 -6.80 -4.72 -17.19
C ASP A 29 -6.61 -6.24 -17.34
N ALA A 30 -5.45 -6.75 -16.93
CA ALA A 30 -5.18 -8.18 -16.86
C ALA A 30 -5.76 -8.87 -15.61
N GLY A 31 -6.58 -8.16 -14.81
CA GLY A 31 -7.21 -8.70 -13.60
C GLY A 31 -6.28 -8.82 -12.40
N VAL A 32 -5.10 -8.20 -12.43
CA VAL A 32 -4.16 -8.19 -11.32
C VAL A 32 -4.53 -7.05 -10.37
N ARG A 33 -4.64 -7.34 -9.08
CA ARG A 33 -4.82 -6.27 -8.08
C ARG A 33 -3.54 -5.47 -7.94
N VAL A 34 -3.62 -4.16 -8.20
CA VAL A 34 -2.46 -3.27 -8.25
C VAL A 34 -2.58 -2.16 -7.22
N ARG A 35 -1.45 -1.82 -6.62
CA ARG A 35 -1.25 -0.60 -5.84
C ARG A 35 -0.20 0.26 -6.51
N LEU A 36 -0.58 1.40 -7.03
CA LEU A 36 0.34 2.39 -7.57
C LEU A 36 0.80 3.35 -6.46
N ILE A 37 2.12 3.52 -6.32
CA ILE A 37 2.71 4.50 -5.41
C ILE A 37 3.09 5.74 -6.21
N GLU A 38 2.28 6.80 -6.10
CA GLU A 38 2.53 8.10 -6.72
C GLU A 38 2.81 9.17 -5.67
N GLY A 39 3.95 9.87 -5.82
CA GLY A 39 4.28 11.09 -5.09
C GLY A 39 4.65 10.94 -3.61
N GLU A 40 5.16 12.04 -3.05
CA GLU A 40 5.52 12.18 -1.64
C GLU A 40 4.32 12.45 -0.71
N LYS A 41 3.11 12.62 -1.23
CA LYS A 41 1.94 12.67 -0.38
C LYS A 41 1.74 11.30 0.22
N LYS A 42 2.28 11.10 1.40
CA LYS A 42 1.88 10.03 2.31
C LYS A 42 0.39 10.21 2.52
N LEU A 43 -0.42 9.46 1.80
CA LEU A 43 -1.83 9.35 2.15
C LEU A 43 -1.87 8.71 3.53
N ASN A 44 -2.22 9.48 4.51
CA ASN A 44 -2.49 8.96 5.83
C ASN A 44 -3.82 8.21 5.79
N PHE A 45 -3.95 7.21 6.61
CA PHE A 45 -5.19 6.43 6.69
C PHE A 45 -6.40 7.32 7.02
N CYS A 46 -6.19 8.39 7.81
CA CYS A 46 -7.21 9.39 8.12
C CYS A 46 -7.66 10.24 6.91
N ASP A 47 -6.89 10.26 5.79
CA ASP A 47 -7.26 11.03 4.59
C ASP A 47 -8.23 10.28 3.68
N LEU A 48 -8.39 8.98 3.88
CA LEU A 48 -9.35 8.17 3.13
C LEU A 48 -10.77 8.68 3.36
N LEU A 49 -11.55 8.75 2.29
CA LEU A 49 -12.94 9.18 2.36
C LEU A 49 -13.78 8.26 3.26
N GLU A 50 -13.52 6.96 3.20
CA GLU A 50 -14.13 5.93 4.03
C GLU A 50 -13.84 6.18 5.52
N THR A 51 -12.59 6.45 5.85
CA THR A 51 -12.16 6.75 7.23
C THR A 51 -12.77 8.06 7.75
N ARG A 52 -12.75 9.10 6.93
CA ARG A 52 -13.37 10.39 7.27
C ARG A 52 -14.87 10.25 7.52
N THR A 53 -15.53 9.47 6.68
CA THR A 53 -16.97 9.20 6.82
C THR A 53 -17.26 8.41 8.08
N LEU A 54 -16.43 7.41 8.39
CA LEU A 54 -16.51 6.63 9.62
C LEU A 54 -16.36 7.52 10.86
N LEU A 55 -15.29 8.32 10.92
CA LEU A 55 -15.04 9.23 12.04
C LEU A 55 -16.17 10.25 12.20
N HIS A 56 -16.71 10.76 11.09
CA HIS A 56 -17.84 11.69 11.13
C HIS A 56 -19.12 11.03 11.68
N PHE A 57 -19.39 9.79 11.27
CA PHE A 57 -20.52 9.00 11.77
C PHE A 57 -20.39 8.77 13.26
N LEU A 58 -19.23 8.31 13.71
CA LEU A 58 -18.94 8.06 15.13
C LEU A 58 -19.04 9.35 15.96
N LYS A 59 -18.47 10.46 15.46
CA LYS A 59 -18.52 11.77 16.15
C LYS A 59 -19.95 12.25 16.38
N LYS A 60 -20.86 11.99 15.46
CA LYS A 60 -22.28 12.39 15.61
C LYS A 60 -23.05 11.57 16.64
N ARG A 61 -22.58 10.36 16.95
CA ARG A 61 -23.27 9.39 17.79
C ARG A 61 -22.52 9.05 19.07
N ALA A 62 -21.33 9.61 19.26
CA ALA A 62 -20.58 9.44 20.50
C ALA A 62 -21.31 10.11 21.66
N GLY A 63 -21.35 9.42 22.77
CA GLY A 63 -21.89 9.92 24.04
C GLY A 63 -20.98 10.94 24.74
N ALA A 64 -21.30 11.26 25.97
CA ALA A 64 -20.52 12.17 26.79
C ALA A 64 -19.07 11.68 26.92
N GLY A 65 -18.11 12.59 26.76
CA GLY A 65 -16.68 12.25 26.81
C GLY A 65 -16.16 11.46 25.61
N GLY A 66 -16.93 11.36 24.52
CA GLY A 66 -16.51 10.63 23.32
C GLY A 66 -16.67 9.11 23.41
N LEU A 67 -17.42 8.62 24.38
CA LEU A 67 -17.71 7.21 24.54
C LEU A 67 -18.54 6.67 23.36
N ILE A 68 -18.10 5.56 22.78
CA ILE A 68 -18.79 4.88 21.68
C ILE A 68 -19.35 3.55 22.21
N GLU A 69 -20.68 3.43 22.17
CA GLU A 69 -21.34 2.17 22.49
C GLU A 69 -21.07 1.12 21.41
N LYS A 70 -20.99 -0.14 21.78
CA LYS A 70 -20.70 -1.25 20.86
C LYS A 70 -21.73 -1.35 19.72
N GLY A 71 -22.99 -1.00 19.99
CA GLY A 71 -24.03 -0.91 18.96
C GLY A 71 -23.71 0.13 17.89
N VAL A 72 -23.34 1.34 18.32
CA VAL A 72 -22.97 2.46 17.44
C VAL A 72 -21.70 2.11 16.62
N TRP A 73 -20.75 1.43 17.24
CA TRP A 73 -19.53 0.96 16.57
C TRP A 73 -19.83 -0.03 15.42
N ASN A 74 -20.70 -1.01 15.69
CA ASN A 74 -21.12 -1.97 14.67
C ASN A 74 -21.92 -1.31 13.55
N GLU A 75 -22.86 -0.41 13.89
CA GLU A 75 -23.60 0.36 12.91
C GLU A 75 -22.67 1.20 12.00
N ALA A 76 -21.64 1.82 12.58
CA ALA A 76 -20.67 2.61 11.85
C ALA A 76 -19.89 1.76 10.83
N ARG A 77 -19.51 0.54 11.24
CA ARG A 77 -18.83 -0.42 10.36
C ARG A 77 -19.71 -0.85 9.19
N ASP A 78 -20.96 -1.19 9.47
CA ASP A 78 -21.89 -1.64 8.44
C ASP A 78 -22.26 -0.49 7.50
N PHE A 79 -22.47 0.73 8.04
CA PHE A 79 -22.71 1.94 7.25
C PHE A 79 -21.59 2.22 6.25
N VAL A 80 -20.31 2.10 6.66
CA VAL A 80 -19.18 2.32 5.75
C VAL A 80 -19.11 1.22 4.69
N LYS A 81 -19.36 -0.03 5.04
CA LYS A 81 -19.41 -1.13 4.08
C LYS A 81 -20.47 -0.93 3.01
N ASP A 82 -21.69 -0.58 3.42
CA ASP A 82 -22.80 -0.39 2.50
C ASP A 82 -22.60 0.83 1.59
N ARG A 83 -22.09 1.92 2.16
CA ARG A 83 -21.89 3.17 1.42
C ARG A 83 -20.76 3.09 0.38
N TYR A 84 -19.72 2.33 0.67
CA TYR A 84 -18.52 2.24 -0.15
C TYR A 84 -18.31 0.83 -0.73
N GLN A 85 -19.40 0.15 -1.10
CA GLN A 85 -19.33 -1.13 -1.77
C GLN A 85 -18.44 -1.06 -3.00
N GLY A 86 -17.45 -1.98 -3.08
CA GLY A 86 -16.48 -2.01 -4.18
C GLY A 86 -15.26 -1.12 -4.00
N SER A 87 -15.19 -0.27 -2.96
CA SER A 87 -13.94 0.43 -2.64
C SER A 87 -12.90 -0.55 -2.10
N PRO A 88 -11.67 -0.53 -2.63
CA PRO A 88 -10.58 -1.38 -2.14
C PRO A 88 -10.16 -1.03 -0.69
N TRP A 89 -10.59 0.12 -0.17
CA TRP A 89 -10.22 0.64 1.14
C TRP A 89 -11.15 0.19 2.27
N VAL A 90 -12.37 -0.24 1.95
CA VAL A 90 -13.36 -0.67 2.95
C VAL A 90 -12.83 -1.82 3.81
N GLU A 91 -12.19 -2.80 3.18
CA GLU A 91 -11.60 -3.94 3.92
C GLU A 91 -10.53 -3.47 4.91
N ASN A 92 -9.71 -2.50 4.51
CA ASN A 92 -8.65 -1.94 5.36
C ASN A 92 -9.25 -1.21 6.56
N VAL A 93 -10.27 -0.35 6.32
CA VAL A 93 -10.96 0.39 7.39
C VAL A 93 -11.58 -0.57 8.39
N THR A 94 -12.27 -1.60 7.91
CA THR A 94 -12.89 -2.59 8.80
C THR A 94 -11.87 -3.46 9.54
N THR A 95 -10.71 -3.72 8.93
CA THR A 95 -9.60 -4.43 9.59
C THR A 95 -9.00 -3.60 10.71
N VAL A 96 -8.79 -2.30 10.49
CA VAL A 96 -8.32 -1.38 11.53
C VAL A 96 -9.32 -1.28 12.67
N MET A 97 -10.62 -1.20 12.39
CA MET A 97 -11.65 -1.21 13.42
C MET A 97 -11.58 -2.48 14.29
N LYS A 98 -11.42 -3.65 13.67
CA LYS A 98 -11.29 -4.92 14.40
C LYS A 98 -10.00 -5.00 15.22
N ALA A 99 -8.89 -4.52 14.67
CA ALA A 99 -7.61 -4.49 15.37
C ALA A 99 -7.70 -3.58 16.60
N PHE A 100 -8.33 -2.41 16.47
CA PHE A 100 -8.56 -1.49 17.58
C PHE A 100 -9.44 -2.11 18.67
N GLU A 101 -10.54 -2.80 18.31
CA GLU A 101 -11.36 -3.56 19.27
C GLU A 101 -10.53 -4.59 20.04
N GLY A 102 -9.62 -5.30 19.35
CA GLY A 102 -8.79 -6.35 19.98
C GLY A 102 -7.68 -5.82 20.88
N LEU A 103 -7.24 -4.59 20.67
CA LEU A 103 -6.18 -3.94 21.46
C LEU A 103 -6.74 -3.16 22.65
N THR A 104 -8.04 -2.86 22.66
CA THR A 104 -8.68 -2.07 23.72
C THR A 104 -9.15 -3.01 24.84
N PRO A 105 -8.47 -3.03 25.98
CA PRO A 105 -8.77 -4.00 27.07
C PRO A 105 -10.04 -3.68 27.84
N THR A 106 -10.71 -2.57 27.52
CA THR A 106 -11.92 -2.11 28.19
C THR A 106 -13.16 -2.33 27.33
N GLU A 107 -14.32 -2.56 27.93
CA GLU A 107 -15.61 -2.61 27.21
C GLU A 107 -16.00 -1.27 26.57
N HIS A 108 -15.21 -0.22 26.82
CA HIS A 108 -15.48 1.14 26.39
C HIS A 108 -14.53 1.57 25.31
N LEU A 109 -15.09 1.92 24.14
CA LEU A 109 -14.35 2.49 23.01
C LEU A 109 -14.50 4.02 23.07
N TYR A 110 -13.38 4.74 22.95
CA TYR A 110 -13.38 6.20 22.90
C TYR A 110 -13.02 6.70 21.51
N LEU A 111 -13.75 7.72 21.06
CA LEU A 111 -13.52 8.33 19.76
C LEU A 111 -12.12 8.94 19.63
N SER A 112 -11.60 9.55 20.71
CA SER A 112 -10.23 10.11 20.76
C SER A 112 -9.19 9.04 20.43
N ASP A 113 -9.24 7.92 21.13
CA ASP A 113 -8.25 6.86 21.04
C ASP A 113 -8.26 6.22 19.65
N PHE A 114 -9.47 6.06 19.08
CA PHE A 114 -9.60 5.58 17.71
C PHE A 114 -9.10 6.60 16.69
N ALA A 115 -9.40 7.88 16.87
CA ALA A 115 -8.94 8.95 15.98
C ALA A 115 -7.41 9.08 16.01
N ASP A 116 -6.79 8.97 17.19
CA ASP A 116 -5.34 8.97 17.37
C ASP A 116 -4.71 7.76 16.68
N THR A 117 -5.26 6.55 16.91
CA THR A 117 -4.84 5.31 16.23
C THR A 117 -4.87 5.46 14.72
N VAL A 118 -5.96 5.99 14.17
CA VAL A 118 -6.14 6.18 12.72
C VAL A 118 -5.17 7.23 12.15
N THR A 119 -4.83 8.24 12.94
CA THR A 119 -3.90 9.31 12.55
C THR A 119 -2.46 8.83 12.55
N GLU A 120 -2.08 7.96 13.47
CA GLU A 120 -0.75 7.37 13.57
C GLU A 120 -0.51 6.27 12.53
N LEU A 121 -1.60 5.59 12.10
CA LEU A 121 -1.51 4.54 11.09
C LEU A 121 -1.10 5.11 9.73
N LYS A 122 0.07 4.68 9.27
CA LYS A 122 0.49 4.91 7.90
C LYS A 122 -0.24 3.92 7.00
N LEU A 123 -0.80 4.41 5.91
CA LEU A 123 -1.49 3.58 4.93
C LEU A 123 -0.63 2.39 4.47
N GLU A 124 0.67 2.59 4.48
CA GLU A 124 1.69 1.60 4.10
C GLU A 124 1.71 0.37 5.01
N GLU A 125 1.43 0.55 6.28
CA GLU A 125 1.44 -0.51 7.29
C GLU A 125 0.17 -1.38 7.22
N THR A 126 -0.94 -0.80 6.79
CA THR A 126 -2.21 -1.53 6.63
C THR A 126 -2.28 -2.35 5.34
N TYR A 127 -1.45 -2.02 4.33
CA TYR A 127 -1.46 -2.68 3.02
C TYR A 127 -0.65 -3.98 2.93
N THR A 128 0.19 -4.28 3.89
CA THR A 128 1.04 -5.48 3.88
C THR A 128 0.27 -6.80 3.94
N ALA A 129 -1.01 -6.77 4.27
CA ALA A 129 -1.83 -7.97 4.47
C ALA A 129 -2.65 -8.43 3.25
N ALA A 130 -2.77 -7.64 2.18
CA ALA A 130 -3.53 -8.05 1.00
C ALA A 130 -2.73 -9.03 0.13
N ARG A 131 -2.93 -10.33 0.35
CA ARG A 131 -2.37 -11.39 -0.50
C ARG A 131 -2.73 -11.14 -1.98
N GLY A 132 -1.72 -11.17 -2.85
CA GLY A 132 -1.88 -11.04 -4.29
C GLY A 132 -1.94 -9.61 -4.81
N LEU A 133 -1.56 -8.60 -4.02
CA LEU A 133 -1.44 -7.22 -4.46
C LEU A 133 -0.04 -6.96 -5.03
N VAL A 134 0.03 -6.48 -6.26
CA VAL A 134 1.29 -6.04 -6.88
C VAL A 134 1.48 -4.54 -6.63
N THR A 135 2.55 -4.19 -5.95
CA THR A 135 2.93 -2.78 -5.76
C THR A 135 3.65 -2.28 -7.01
N VAL A 136 3.15 -1.24 -7.65
CA VAL A 136 3.81 -0.58 -8.77
C VAL A 136 4.36 0.77 -8.30
N SER A 137 5.64 1.03 -8.57
CA SER A 137 6.33 2.24 -8.10
C SER A 137 7.52 2.58 -8.99
N THR A 138 8.07 3.77 -8.82
CA THR A 138 9.40 4.05 -9.38
C THR A 138 10.49 3.49 -8.47
N MET A 139 11.68 3.24 -9.04
CA MET A 139 12.86 2.78 -8.31
C MET A 139 13.21 3.72 -7.14
N HIS A 140 13.11 5.04 -7.34
CA HIS A 140 13.36 6.04 -6.31
C HIS A 140 12.41 5.92 -5.12
N LYS A 141 11.13 5.70 -5.36
CA LYS A 141 10.09 5.61 -4.31
C LYS A 141 10.11 4.28 -3.58
N ALA A 142 10.79 3.28 -4.13
CA ALA A 142 11.00 1.99 -3.48
C ALA A 142 12.10 2.03 -2.41
N LYS A 143 12.84 3.15 -2.27
CA LYS A 143 13.89 3.30 -1.25
C LYS A 143 13.30 3.09 0.16
N GLY A 144 13.95 2.25 0.96
CA GLY A 144 13.53 1.90 2.32
C GLY A 144 12.43 0.85 2.40
N ARG A 145 11.98 0.27 1.28
CA ARG A 145 11.00 -0.84 1.23
C ARG A 145 11.70 -2.11 0.79
N GLU A 146 11.13 -3.24 1.15
CA GLU A 146 11.61 -4.57 0.73
C GLU A 146 10.42 -5.44 0.33
N PHE A 147 10.63 -6.30 -0.68
CA PHE A 147 9.63 -7.18 -1.22
C PHE A 147 10.20 -8.58 -1.44
N GLU A 148 9.37 -9.61 -1.30
CA GLU A 148 9.81 -10.98 -1.62
C GLU A 148 10.18 -11.11 -3.10
N ASN A 149 9.39 -10.48 -3.97
CA ASN A 149 9.59 -10.54 -5.41
C ASN A 149 9.64 -9.14 -6.00
N VAL A 150 10.68 -8.84 -6.76
CA VAL A 150 10.81 -7.56 -7.47
C VAL A 150 10.92 -7.80 -8.97
N TRP A 151 10.05 -7.15 -9.72
CA TRP A 151 10.14 -7.01 -11.17
C TRP A 151 10.68 -5.62 -11.45
N LEU A 152 11.83 -5.55 -12.09
CA LEU A 152 12.52 -4.31 -12.42
C LEU A 152 12.39 -4.06 -13.92
N LEU A 153 11.68 -3.01 -14.31
CA LEU A 153 11.58 -2.56 -15.68
C LEU A 153 12.63 -1.47 -15.92
N ALA A 154 13.77 -1.86 -16.46
CA ALA A 154 14.88 -0.98 -16.78
C ALA A 154 14.77 -0.54 -18.25
N SER A 155 13.89 0.42 -18.53
CA SER A 155 13.58 0.89 -19.88
C SER A 155 14.70 1.67 -20.56
N ARG A 156 15.65 2.18 -19.76
CA ARG A 156 16.82 2.89 -20.27
C ARG A 156 17.88 1.91 -20.76
N THR A 157 18.47 2.21 -21.90
CA THR A 157 19.58 1.42 -22.48
C THR A 157 20.91 1.72 -21.80
N THR A 158 21.04 2.88 -21.15
CA THR A 158 22.26 3.30 -20.46
C THR A 158 21.93 4.01 -19.15
N TYR A 159 22.76 3.79 -18.16
CA TYR A 159 22.78 4.54 -16.90
C TYR A 159 24.05 5.37 -16.86
N PRO A 160 24.03 6.60 -17.42
CA PRO A 160 25.24 7.36 -17.78
C PRO A 160 25.98 7.92 -16.57
N ASP A 161 25.33 8.07 -15.45
CA ASP A 161 25.90 8.66 -14.25
C ASP A 161 25.83 7.72 -13.04
N ASP A 162 26.65 8.00 -12.05
CA ASP A 162 26.73 7.21 -10.83
C ASP A 162 25.43 7.24 -10.02
N GLU A 163 24.65 8.31 -10.12
CA GLU A 163 23.38 8.42 -9.42
C GLU A 163 22.36 7.44 -10.00
N ALA A 164 22.23 7.39 -11.31
CA ALA A 164 21.34 6.45 -12.00
C ALA A 164 21.73 4.98 -11.70
N ARG A 165 23.04 4.69 -11.67
CA ARG A 165 23.55 3.34 -11.29
C ARG A 165 23.21 3.00 -9.85
N ARG A 166 23.39 3.94 -8.92
CA ARG A 166 23.02 3.75 -7.51
C ARG A 166 21.53 3.49 -7.34
N VAL A 167 20.69 4.21 -8.07
CA VAL A 167 19.23 4.01 -8.03
C VAL A 167 18.86 2.62 -8.52
N LEU A 168 19.46 2.17 -9.63
CA LEU A 168 19.25 0.81 -10.14
C LEU A 168 19.72 -0.24 -9.13
N TYR A 169 20.90 -0.08 -8.56
CA TYR A 169 21.44 -0.98 -7.53
C TYR A 169 20.51 -1.04 -6.31
N VAL A 170 20.09 0.13 -5.80
CA VAL A 170 19.14 0.19 -4.67
C VAL A 170 17.83 -0.51 -5.02
N ALA A 171 17.32 -0.36 -6.24
CA ALA A 171 16.11 -1.05 -6.68
C ALA A 171 16.28 -2.58 -6.74
N MET A 172 17.44 -3.06 -7.20
CA MET A 172 17.78 -4.49 -7.21
C MET A 172 17.82 -5.07 -5.79
N THR A 173 18.43 -4.34 -4.85
CA THR A 173 18.52 -4.76 -3.45
C THR A 173 17.19 -4.71 -2.68
N ARG A 174 16.09 -4.29 -3.31
CA ARG A 174 14.74 -4.36 -2.71
C ARG A 174 14.14 -5.76 -2.73
N ALA A 175 14.72 -6.68 -3.53
CA ALA A 175 14.29 -8.06 -3.60
C ALA A 175 14.90 -8.89 -2.45
N LYS A 176 14.03 -9.59 -1.69
CA LYS A 176 14.46 -10.54 -0.66
C LYS A 176 14.72 -11.93 -1.24
N THR A 177 13.88 -12.36 -2.17
CA THR A 177 13.91 -13.74 -2.67
C THR A 177 14.13 -13.80 -4.18
N ASN A 178 13.32 -13.08 -4.95
CA ASN A 178 13.35 -13.15 -6.41
C ASN A 178 13.47 -11.76 -7.03
N LEU A 179 14.46 -11.61 -7.91
CA LEU A 179 14.65 -10.43 -8.74
C LEU A 179 14.52 -10.80 -10.22
N PHE A 180 13.59 -10.15 -10.90
CA PHE A 180 13.39 -10.28 -12.34
C PHE A 180 13.70 -8.93 -12.99
N VAL A 181 14.72 -8.89 -13.85
CA VAL A 181 15.10 -7.68 -14.56
C VAL A 181 14.65 -7.79 -16.01
N HIS A 182 13.85 -6.84 -16.46
CA HIS A 182 13.44 -6.68 -17.84
C HIS A 182 13.97 -5.35 -18.37
N GLY A 183 14.80 -5.39 -19.40
CA GLY A 183 15.44 -4.22 -19.96
C GLY A 183 16.10 -4.50 -21.30
N ALA A 184 16.68 -3.45 -21.91
CA ALA A 184 17.50 -3.62 -23.10
C ALA A 184 18.74 -4.48 -22.80
N SER A 185 19.21 -5.19 -23.82
CA SER A 185 20.45 -5.97 -23.72
C SER A 185 21.62 -5.05 -23.30
N GLY A 186 22.35 -5.45 -22.25
CA GLY A 186 23.47 -4.66 -21.72
C GLY A 186 23.18 -3.85 -20.46
N VAL A 187 21.92 -3.75 -20.01
CA VAL A 187 21.57 -3.02 -18.77
C VAL A 187 22.35 -3.52 -17.53
N LEU A 188 22.69 -4.81 -17.51
CA LEU A 188 23.43 -5.42 -16.42
C LEU A 188 24.93 -5.62 -16.71
N SER A 189 25.44 -5.21 -17.89
CA SER A 189 26.86 -5.38 -18.24
C SER A 189 27.82 -4.65 -17.30
N ASP A 190 27.33 -3.58 -16.64
CA ASP A 190 28.11 -2.76 -15.71
C ASP A 190 28.06 -3.30 -14.26
N PHE A 191 27.33 -4.38 -14.03
CA PHE A 191 27.22 -5.02 -12.72
C PHE A 191 27.88 -6.39 -12.79
N THR A 192 29.12 -6.49 -12.33
CA THR A 192 29.79 -7.78 -12.09
C THR A 192 29.16 -8.44 -10.87
N VAL A 193 28.59 -9.63 -11.06
CA VAL A 193 28.19 -10.50 -9.94
C VAL A 193 29.44 -11.31 -9.59
N GLU A 194 30.07 -10.99 -8.44
CA GLU A 194 31.08 -11.84 -7.83
C GLU A 194 30.43 -12.97 -7.07
#